data_2cb108896205dbc57fb2dc8864171f89
#
_entry.id   2cb108896205dbc57fb2dc8864171f89
#
_cell.length_a   1.000
_cell.length_b   1.000
_cell.length_c   1.000
_cell.angle_alpha   90.00
_cell.angle_beta   90.00
_cell.angle_gamma   90.00
#
_symmetry.space_group_name_H-M   'P 1'
#
loop_
_entity.id
_entity.type
_entity.pdbx_description
1 polymer ?
#
loop_
_entity_poly.entity_id
_entity_poly.type
_entity_poly.pdbx_seq_one_letter_code
_entity_poly.pdbx_strand_id
1 'polypeptide(L)'
;MSKRQGGPMGGGPHGGMGAGEKAKDFKGTIRKLMKYLSEYKIGLIFVLLFAIGSTIFNIAGPKILGKATTEIFTGLVGKVSGSSGIDFEKIAHILIFLMCLYVTSAIFSFIQGYIMTGVSQKLTYRLRKEISEKINRMPMNYFDTRTHGEVLSRVTNDIDTLSQSLNQSATQIITSFTTIIGVLIMMLSISPLMTLVALLILPISLGLISTIVKRSQRHFKNQQEYLGHVNGQVEEVYGGHNIVKAFNKEADVIKEFDETNEILYQSAWKSQFFSGMMMPIMQFVGNLGYVAVAILGGYLAIKKTIEVGDIQSFIQYVRNFTQPITQVAQVANMLQSTAAASERVFEFLEEEEEDQFAQNPVSVEGLEGNVEFDHVHFGYNADKIIINDFSAKVKQGQKIAIVGPTGAGKTTMIKLLMRFYDVNSCAILIDGHNLKDFNRGELRQMFGMVLQDTWLFHGSIKENIRYGKLDATDEEVIEAAKAAHVHRFVQTLPNGYDMELNEEASNVSQGQKQLLTIARAILADPKILILDEATSSVDTRTEVRIQKAMDNLMRGRTSFIIAHRLSTIRDADLILVMKDGDIIEQGNHEELLKQNGFYAELYNSQFEKTSA
;
A
#
# COMPACT_ATOMS: atom_id res chain seq x y z
N MET A 1 -24.66 30.58 1.52
CA MET A 1 -23.90 30.01 2.67
C MET A 1 -24.39 28.60 2.92
N SER A 2 -23.72 27.63 2.35
CA SER A 2 -24.01 26.20 2.54
C SER A 2 -22.71 25.55 3.01
N LYS A 3 -22.73 24.95 4.19
CA LYS A 3 -21.60 24.22 4.79
C LYS A 3 -21.36 22.94 3.97
N ARG A 4 -20.28 22.91 3.18
CA ARG A 4 -19.75 21.66 2.63
C ARG A 4 -19.02 20.90 3.73
N GLN A 5 -19.53 19.73 4.09
CA GLN A 5 -18.81 18.72 4.87
C GLN A 5 -17.68 18.19 3.98
N GLY A 6 -16.43 18.44 4.37
CA GLY A 6 -15.25 17.86 3.73
C GLY A 6 -15.10 16.39 4.11
N GLY A 7 -15.10 15.50 3.11
CA GLY A 7 -14.67 14.11 3.25
C GLY A 7 -13.13 14.03 3.37
N PRO A 8 -12.56 12.95 3.94
CA PRO A 8 -11.11 12.81 4.10
C PRO A 8 -10.44 12.59 2.75
N MET A 9 -9.66 13.57 2.26
CA MET A 9 -8.79 13.43 1.10
C MET A 9 -7.58 12.56 1.46
N GLY A 10 -7.29 11.61 0.59
CA GLY A 10 -6.19 10.67 0.69
C GLY A 10 -4.82 11.38 0.65
N GLY A 11 -3.94 10.99 1.56
CA GLY A 11 -2.55 11.45 1.60
C GLY A 11 -1.73 10.83 0.46
N GLY A 12 -0.95 11.66 -0.24
CA GLY A 12 0.00 11.26 -1.27
C GLY A 12 1.20 10.46 -0.70
N PRO A 13 2.09 9.87 -1.55
CA PRO A 13 3.04 8.82 -1.22
C PRO A 13 4.27 9.23 -0.38
N HIS A 14 4.30 10.40 0.23
CA HIS A 14 5.35 10.82 1.17
C HIS A 14 4.75 11.37 2.48
N GLY A 15 3.86 10.59 3.10
CA GLY A 15 3.44 10.85 4.48
C GLY A 15 4.60 10.58 5.43
N GLY A 16 5.32 11.66 5.84
CA GLY A 16 6.16 11.63 7.02
C GLY A 16 5.34 11.12 8.20
N MET A 17 5.97 10.43 9.18
CA MET A 17 5.38 9.87 10.40
C MET A 17 4.44 10.87 11.12
N GLY A 18 3.25 11.07 10.57
CA GLY A 18 2.11 11.62 11.29
C GLY A 18 1.71 10.64 12.39
N ALA A 19 1.15 11.11 13.47
CA ALA A 19 0.61 10.27 14.54
C ALA A 19 -0.29 9.21 13.90
N GLY A 20 0.23 7.96 13.79
CA GLY A 20 -0.36 6.90 12.99
C GLY A 20 -1.81 6.67 13.38
N GLU A 21 -2.64 6.38 12.40
CA GLU A 21 -4.00 5.91 12.65
C GLU A 21 -3.94 4.81 13.70
N LYS A 22 -4.77 4.97 14.74
CA LYS A 22 -4.82 3.96 15.80
C LYS A 22 -5.64 2.78 15.29
N ALA A 23 -5.14 1.57 15.47
CA ALA A 23 -5.91 0.37 15.19
C ALA A 23 -7.26 0.40 15.93
N LYS A 24 -8.35 0.07 15.24
CA LYS A 24 -9.71 -0.01 15.79
C LYS A 24 -9.81 -1.17 16.78
N ASP A 25 -9.26 -2.34 16.40
CA ASP A 25 -9.15 -3.52 17.26
C ASP A 25 -7.69 -3.96 17.46
N PHE A 26 -6.97 -3.22 18.30
CA PHE A 26 -5.58 -3.53 18.64
C PHE A 26 -5.39 -4.96 19.15
N LYS A 27 -6.27 -5.43 20.04
CA LYS A 27 -6.13 -6.75 20.69
C LYS A 27 -6.37 -7.91 19.72
N GLY A 28 -7.41 -7.80 18.88
CA GLY A 28 -7.72 -8.79 17.86
C GLY A 28 -6.61 -8.87 16.81
N THR A 29 -6.12 -7.72 16.33
CA THR A 29 -5.06 -7.62 15.35
C THR A 29 -3.75 -8.23 15.84
N ILE A 30 -3.33 -7.89 17.07
CA ILE A 30 -2.12 -8.50 17.66
C ILE A 30 -2.28 -10.02 17.84
N ARG A 31 -3.48 -10.51 18.19
CA ARG A 31 -3.72 -11.96 18.26
C ARG A 31 -3.56 -12.64 16.91
N LYS A 32 -4.08 -12.04 15.84
CA LYS A 32 -3.89 -12.55 14.46
C LYS A 32 -2.42 -12.56 14.07
N LEU A 33 -1.70 -11.46 14.32
CA LEU A 33 -0.27 -11.35 14.06
C LEU A 33 0.52 -12.43 14.81
N MET A 34 0.20 -12.66 16.09
CA MET A 34 0.82 -13.71 16.90
C MET A 34 0.52 -15.12 16.36
N LYS A 35 -0.64 -15.34 15.74
CA LYS A 35 -0.96 -16.61 15.07
C LYS A 35 -0.04 -16.85 13.86
N TYR A 36 0.20 -15.83 13.04
CA TYR A 36 1.17 -15.91 11.93
C TYR A 36 2.60 -16.16 12.43
N LEU A 37 3.00 -15.47 13.51
CA LEU A 37 4.32 -15.65 14.14
C LEU A 37 4.48 -17.01 14.82
N SER A 38 3.40 -17.67 15.23
CA SER A 38 3.45 -18.97 15.93
C SER A 38 4.09 -20.09 15.12
N GLU A 39 4.08 -20.00 13.81
CA GLU A 39 4.80 -20.94 12.93
C GLU A 39 6.33 -20.85 13.10
N TYR A 40 6.84 -19.68 13.52
CA TYR A 40 8.26 -19.43 13.74
C TYR A 40 8.65 -19.49 15.23
N LYS A 41 7.82 -20.12 16.08
CA LYS A 41 7.99 -20.19 17.54
C LYS A 41 9.38 -20.63 18.00
N ILE A 42 10.00 -21.60 17.32
CA ILE A 42 11.34 -22.09 17.65
C ILE A 42 12.37 -20.97 17.44
N GLY A 43 12.32 -20.27 16.31
CA GLY A 43 13.19 -19.11 16.05
C GLY A 43 13.01 -18.00 17.08
N LEU A 44 11.75 -17.68 17.44
CA LEU A 44 11.43 -16.65 18.44
C LEU A 44 11.92 -17.03 19.86
N ILE A 45 11.88 -18.31 20.23
CA ILE A 45 12.43 -18.79 21.49
C ILE A 45 13.96 -18.59 21.51
N PHE A 46 14.66 -18.90 20.43
CA PHE A 46 16.09 -18.63 20.33
C PHE A 46 16.41 -17.13 20.38
N VAL A 47 15.63 -16.29 19.68
CA VAL A 47 15.75 -14.83 19.77
C VAL A 47 15.63 -14.36 21.23
N LEU A 48 14.63 -14.86 21.95
CA LEU A 48 14.42 -14.53 23.37
C LEU A 48 15.63 -14.94 24.23
N LEU A 49 16.10 -16.18 24.10
CA LEU A 49 17.24 -16.70 24.87
C LEU A 49 18.53 -15.93 24.60
N PHE A 50 18.85 -15.66 23.34
CA PHE A 50 20.04 -14.91 22.98
C PHE A 50 19.95 -13.43 23.36
N ALA A 51 18.76 -12.81 23.28
CA ALA A 51 18.54 -11.45 23.74
C ALA A 51 18.75 -11.30 25.26
N ILE A 52 18.17 -12.20 26.04
CA ILE A 52 18.34 -12.22 27.50
C ILE A 52 19.82 -12.49 27.85
N GLY A 53 20.45 -13.49 27.24
CA GLY A 53 21.85 -13.84 27.48
C GLY A 53 22.81 -12.68 27.16
N SER A 54 22.67 -12.06 25.99
CA SER A 54 23.44 -10.88 25.59
C SER A 54 23.27 -9.73 26.58
N THR A 55 22.04 -9.48 27.02
CA THR A 55 21.72 -8.39 27.94
C THR A 55 22.32 -8.66 29.34
N ILE A 56 22.26 -9.88 29.85
CA ILE A 56 22.85 -10.26 31.14
C ILE A 56 24.36 -10.01 31.12
N PHE A 57 25.06 -10.40 30.05
CA PHE A 57 26.51 -10.15 29.93
C PHE A 57 26.82 -8.65 29.90
N ASN A 58 26.04 -7.84 29.21
CA ASN A 58 26.19 -6.38 29.22
C ASN A 58 25.95 -5.76 30.61
N ILE A 59 24.97 -6.28 31.37
CA ILE A 59 24.66 -5.80 32.74
C ILE A 59 25.77 -6.18 33.72
N ALA A 60 26.44 -7.31 33.57
CA ALA A 60 27.56 -7.71 34.42
C ALA A 60 28.81 -6.85 34.22
N GLY A 61 28.98 -6.27 33.01
CA GLY A 61 30.16 -5.51 32.62
C GLY A 61 30.58 -4.39 33.59
N PRO A 62 29.67 -3.45 33.94
CA PRO A 62 30.02 -2.35 34.86
C PRO A 62 30.55 -2.82 36.22
N LYS A 63 30.01 -3.90 36.80
CA LYS A 63 30.45 -4.44 38.07
C LYS A 63 31.86 -5.03 37.98
N ILE A 64 32.18 -5.72 36.90
CA ILE A 64 33.49 -6.29 36.64
C ILE A 64 34.52 -5.17 36.42
N LEU A 65 34.14 -4.13 35.63
CA LEU A 65 35.01 -2.96 35.44
C LEU A 65 35.25 -2.21 36.73
N GLY A 66 34.25 -2.12 37.63
CA GLY A 66 34.38 -1.55 38.96
C GLY A 66 35.44 -2.27 39.81
N LYS A 67 35.52 -3.61 39.73
CA LYS A 67 36.57 -4.36 40.43
C LYS A 67 37.96 -3.97 39.93
N ALA A 68 38.18 -3.77 38.64
CA ALA A 68 39.45 -3.29 38.12
C ALA A 68 39.79 -1.89 38.66
N THR A 69 38.79 -1.00 38.76
CA THR A 69 38.97 0.34 39.36
C THR A 69 39.32 0.27 40.84
N THR A 70 38.68 -0.62 41.60
CA THR A 70 39.02 -0.85 43.02
C THR A 70 40.47 -1.35 43.17
N GLU A 71 40.93 -2.30 42.34
CA GLU A 71 42.30 -2.80 42.37
C GLU A 71 43.34 -1.69 42.06
N ILE A 72 43.04 -0.84 41.07
CA ILE A 72 43.89 0.33 40.76
C ILE A 72 43.98 1.26 41.99
N PHE A 73 42.82 1.58 42.58
CA PHE A 73 42.78 2.47 43.75
C PHE A 73 43.51 1.89 44.95
N THR A 74 43.29 0.60 45.27
CA THR A 74 43.94 -0.10 46.37
C THR A 74 45.46 -0.16 46.17
N GLY A 75 45.90 -0.45 44.93
CA GLY A 75 47.32 -0.45 44.58
C GLY A 75 48.01 0.94 44.71
N LEU A 76 47.25 2.02 44.30
CA LEU A 76 47.71 3.40 44.48
C LEU A 76 47.90 3.76 45.99
N VAL A 77 46.89 3.45 46.81
CA VAL A 77 46.91 3.68 48.23
C VAL A 77 48.06 2.85 48.88
N GLY A 78 48.23 1.59 48.48
CA GLY A 78 49.32 0.72 48.91
C GLY A 78 50.71 1.30 48.59
N LYS A 79 50.86 1.86 47.36
CA LYS A 79 52.12 2.51 46.98
C LYS A 79 52.43 3.76 47.79
N VAL A 80 51.41 4.57 48.12
CA VAL A 80 51.59 5.77 48.99
C VAL A 80 51.87 5.39 50.40
N SER A 81 51.30 4.31 50.92
CA SER A 81 51.54 3.81 52.30
C SER A 81 52.79 2.93 52.44
N GLY A 82 53.58 2.76 51.39
CA GLY A 82 54.84 2.01 51.43
C GLY A 82 54.68 0.48 51.41
N SER A 83 53.48 -0.02 51.05
CA SER A 83 53.13 -1.45 50.86
C SER A 83 53.24 -1.89 49.41
N SER A 84 52.50 -2.88 48.99
CA SER A 84 52.45 -3.39 47.61
C SER A 84 51.98 -2.33 46.60
N GLY A 85 52.57 -2.30 45.39
CA GLY A 85 52.12 -1.42 44.28
C GLY A 85 50.88 -1.95 43.56
N ILE A 86 50.57 -1.36 42.39
CA ILE A 86 49.44 -1.79 41.56
C ILE A 86 49.73 -3.17 40.97
N ASP A 87 48.79 -4.10 41.14
CA ASP A 87 48.84 -5.44 40.54
C ASP A 87 48.28 -5.39 39.11
N PHE A 88 49.16 -5.14 38.14
CA PHE A 88 48.79 -5.08 36.72
C PHE A 88 48.38 -6.44 36.16
N GLU A 89 48.85 -7.56 36.70
CA GLU A 89 48.51 -8.89 36.25
C GLU A 89 47.05 -9.20 36.60
N LYS A 90 46.63 -8.91 37.82
CA LYS A 90 45.23 -9.07 38.25
C LYS A 90 44.28 -8.17 37.46
N ILE A 91 44.67 -6.91 37.19
CA ILE A 91 43.89 -6.00 36.38
C ILE A 91 43.76 -6.53 34.94
N ALA A 92 44.88 -7.03 34.35
CA ALA A 92 44.86 -7.62 33.02
C ALA A 92 43.88 -8.81 32.93
N HIS A 93 43.87 -9.71 33.91
CA HIS A 93 42.93 -10.83 33.96
C HIS A 93 41.47 -10.36 34.02
N ILE A 94 41.16 -9.33 34.84
CA ILE A 94 39.80 -8.76 34.93
C ILE A 94 39.39 -8.16 33.58
N LEU A 95 40.28 -7.42 32.91
CA LEU A 95 39.98 -6.79 31.61
C LEU A 95 39.84 -7.80 30.47
N ILE A 96 40.67 -8.86 30.44
CA ILE A 96 40.57 -9.95 29.48
C ILE A 96 39.24 -10.69 29.67
N PHE A 97 38.85 -11.00 30.91
CA PHE A 97 37.57 -11.61 31.22
C PHE A 97 36.40 -10.73 30.77
N LEU A 98 36.47 -9.41 31.04
CA LEU A 98 35.46 -8.45 30.57
C LEU A 98 35.37 -8.41 29.04
N MET A 99 36.51 -8.42 28.35
CA MET A 99 36.56 -8.46 26.88
C MET A 99 35.90 -9.73 26.32
N CYS A 100 36.22 -10.90 26.88
CA CYS A 100 35.58 -12.16 26.49
C CYS A 100 34.05 -12.12 26.68
N LEU A 101 33.59 -11.52 27.77
CA LEU A 101 32.20 -11.38 28.12
C LEU A 101 31.46 -10.46 27.11
N TYR A 102 32.07 -9.34 26.71
CA TYR A 102 31.50 -8.46 25.67
C TYR A 102 31.53 -9.09 24.29
N VAL A 103 32.58 -9.83 23.93
CA VAL A 103 32.63 -10.58 22.68
C VAL A 103 31.52 -11.62 22.63
N THR A 104 31.31 -12.37 23.73
CA THR A 104 30.20 -13.35 23.81
C THR A 104 28.84 -12.67 23.70
N SER A 105 28.66 -11.53 24.36
CA SER A 105 27.44 -10.71 24.24
C SER A 105 27.20 -10.26 22.81
N ALA A 106 28.23 -9.80 22.09
CA ALA A 106 28.15 -9.38 20.70
C ALA A 106 27.77 -10.54 19.78
N ILE A 107 28.33 -11.73 19.99
CA ILE A 107 27.97 -12.94 19.25
C ILE A 107 26.51 -13.31 19.48
N PHE A 108 26.02 -13.26 20.72
CA PHE A 108 24.61 -13.53 21.02
C PHE A 108 23.69 -12.53 20.36
N SER A 109 24.03 -11.24 20.42
CA SER A 109 23.27 -10.18 19.76
C SER A 109 23.23 -10.35 18.23
N PHE A 110 24.37 -10.76 17.63
CA PHE A 110 24.44 -11.04 16.19
C PHE A 110 23.54 -12.22 15.80
N ILE A 111 23.63 -13.35 16.52
CA ILE A 111 22.80 -14.54 16.26
C ILE A 111 21.31 -14.20 16.40
N GLN A 112 20.95 -13.48 17.45
CA GLN A 112 19.59 -13.01 17.69
C GLN A 112 19.08 -12.14 16.54
N GLY A 113 19.87 -11.15 16.09
CA GLY A 113 19.51 -10.28 14.96
C GLY A 113 19.35 -11.06 13.65
N TYR A 114 20.26 -11.99 13.38
CA TYR A 114 20.20 -12.84 12.20
C TYR A 114 18.92 -13.69 12.15
N ILE A 115 18.58 -14.34 13.28
CA ILE A 115 17.35 -15.16 13.35
C ILE A 115 16.09 -14.27 13.22
N MET A 116 16.06 -13.13 13.93
CA MET A 116 14.90 -12.24 13.91
C MET A 116 14.64 -11.66 12.52
N THR A 117 15.71 -11.24 11.83
CA THR A 117 15.61 -10.77 10.43
C THR A 117 15.09 -11.88 9.52
N GLY A 118 15.58 -13.11 9.68
CA GLY A 118 15.10 -14.27 8.92
C GLY A 118 13.62 -14.54 9.14
N VAL A 119 13.13 -14.47 10.38
CA VAL A 119 11.70 -14.64 10.70
C VAL A 119 10.86 -13.52 10.09
N SER A 120 11.28 -12.26 10.26
CA SER A 120 10.57 -11.11 9.72
C SER A 120 10.46 -11.15 8.19
N GLN A 121 11.55 -11.47 7.48
CA GLN A 121 11.55 -11.54 6.02
C GLN A 121 10.69 -12.71 5.48
N LYS A 122 10.69 -13.86 6.15
CA LYS A 122 9.81 -14.97 5.76
C LYS A 122 8.33 -14.62 5.93
N LEU A 123 7.97 -13.95 7.03
CA LEU A 123 6.61 -13.46 7.25
C LEU A 123 6.20 -12.44 6.17
N THR A 124 7.06 -11.47 5.88
CA THR A 124 6.86 -10.45 4.85
C THR A 124 6.63 -11.07 3.47
N TYR A 125 7.50 -12.01 3.09
CA TYR A 125 7.36 -12.75 1.83
C TYR A 125 6.00 -13.46 1.73
N ARG A 126 5.60 -14.14 2.82
CA ARG A 126 4.32 -14.85 2.87
C ARG A 126 3.14 -13.91 2.73
N LEU A 127 3.10 -12.82 3.51
CA LEU A 127 2.00 -11.85 3.43
C LEU A 127 1.90 -11.21 2.04
N ARG A 128 3.03 -10.84 1.43
CA ARG A 128 3.03 -10.31 0.06
C ARG A 128 2.49 -11.33 -0.94
N LYS A 129 2.85 -12.60 -0.80
CA LYS A 129 2.33 -13.67 -1.64
C LYS A 129 0.83 -13.84 -1.47
N GLU A 130 0.35 -13.95 -0.22
CA GLU A 130 -1.08 -14.09 0.09
C GLU A 130 -1.91 -12.91 -0.46
N ILE A 131 -1.43 -11.66 -0.30
CA ILE A 131 -2.09 -10.47 -0.86
C ILE A 131 -2.08 -10.51 -2.39
N SER A 132 -0.94 -10.83 -3.02
CA SER A 132 -0.84 -10.89 -4.49
C SER A 132 -1.77 -11.94 -5.10
N GLU A 133 -1.88 -13.10 -4.47
CA GLU A 133 -2.82 -14.13 -4.88
C GLU A 133 -4.28 -13.69 -4.67
N LYS A 134 -4.55 -13.02 -3.55
CA LYS A 134 -5.89 -12.54 -3.23
C LYS A 134 -6.36 -11.43 -4.16
N ILE A 135 -5.50 -10.48 -4.55
CA ILE A 135 -5.83 -9.41 -5.51
C ILE A 135 -6.48 -9.99 -6.77
N ASN A 136 -5.97 -11.12 -7.27
CA ASN A 136 -6.50 -11.75 -8.48
C ASN A 136 -7.84 -12.48 -8.28
N ARG A 137 -8.30 -12.63 -7.03
CA ARG A 137 -9.56 -13.30 -6.68
C ARG A 137 -10.61 -12.35 -6.12
N MET A 138 -10.24 -11.07 -5.97
CA MET A 138 -11.16 -10.05 -5.43
C MET A 138 -12.23 -9.65 -6.44
N PRO A 139 -13.46 -9.39 -6.00
CA PRO A 139 -14.53 -8.88 -6.87
C PRO A 139 -14.22 -7.46 -7.33
N MET A 140 -14.68 -7.11 -8.55
CA MET A 140 -14.50 -5.76 -9.12
C MET A 140 -15.08 -4.65 -8.22
N ASN A 141 -16.15 -4.93 -7.47
CA ASN A 141 -16.74 -3.99 -6.53
C ASN A 141 -15.75 -3.46 -5.52
N TYR A 142 -14.80 -4.30 -5.10
CA TYR A 142 -13.74 -3.89 -4.17
C TYR A 142 -12.86 -2.78 -4.76
N PHE A 143 -12.50 -2.90 -6.04
CA PHE A 143 -11.64 -1.95 -6.74
C PHE A 143 -12.40 -0.69 -7.19
N ASP A 144 -13.67 -0.81 -7.57
CA ASP A 144 -14.51 0.33 -7.97
C ASP A 144 -14.82 1.27 -6.78
N THR A 145 -14.77 0.77 -5.54
CA THR A 145 -15.05 1.54 -4.31
C THR A 145 -13.82 2.11 -3.62
N ARG A 146 -12.61 1.71 -4.03
CA ARG A 146 -11.33 2.11 -3.42
C ARG A 146 -10.35 2.65 -4.45
N THR A 147 -9.41 3.47 -4.00
CA THR A 147 -8.37 4.00 -4.90
C THR A 147 -7.26 2.97 -5.13
N HIS A 148 -6.66 2.98 -6.31
CA HIS A 148 -5.51 2.11 -6.63
C HIS A 148 -4.34 2.32 -5.64
N GLY A 149 -4.11 3.58 -5.22
CA GLY A 149 -3.08 3.92 -4.25
C GLY A 149 -3.32 3.29 -2.88
N GLU A 150 -4.58 3.19 -2.41
CA GLU A 150 -4.92 2.53 -1.15
C GLU A 150 -4.58 1.04 -1.18
N VAL A 151 -4.95 0.34 -2.27
CA VAL A 151 -4.66 -1.10 -2.43
C VAL A 151 -3.15 -1.34 -2.52
N LEU A 152 -2.44 -0.54 -3.32
CA LEU A 152 -0.99 -0.64 -3.48
C LEU A 152 -0.26 -0.39 -2.16
N SER A 153 -0.70 0.59 -1.36
CA SER A 153 -0.12 0.91 -0.06
C SER A 153 -0.18 -0.27 0.91
N ARG A 154 -1.22 -1.12 0.85
CA ARG A 154 -1.32 -2.34 1.68
C ARG A 154 -0.25 -3.37 1.33
N VAL A 155 0.05 -3.54 0.04
CA VAL A 155 1.08 -4.50 -0.44
C VAL A 155 2.49 -4.03 -0.14
N THR A 156 2.72 -2.71 -0.14
CA THR A 156 4.05 -2.10 0.03
C THR A 156 4.24 -1.56 1.44
N ASN A 157 3.68 -0.38 1.72
CA ASN A 157 3.96 0.39 2.93
C ASN A 157 3.53 -0.32 4.22
N ASP A 158 2.34 -0.94 4.24
CA ASP A 158 1.83 -1.59 5.46
C ASP A 158 2.65 -2.83 5.81
N ILE A 159 3.01 -3.64 4.82
CA ILE A 159 3.87 -4.81 5.06
C ILE A 159 5.28 -4.40 5.45
N ASP A 160 5.85 -3.34 4.85
CA ASP A 160 7.17 -2.84 5.22
C ASP A 160 7.19 -2.27 6.64
N THR A 161 6.14 -1.54 7.02
CA THR A 161 5.94 -1.07 8.39
C THR A 161 5.90 -2.24 9.38
N LEU A 162 5.17 -3.30 9.05
CA LEU A 162 5.09 -4.51 9.86
C LEU A 162 6.46 -5.20 9.97
N SER A 163 7.19 -5.33 8.86
CA SER A 163 8.52 -5.96 8.83
C SER A 163 9.53 -5.20 9.68
N GLN A 164 9.63 -3.87 9.50
CA GLN A 164 10.55 -3.03 10.26
C GLN A 164 10.21 -3.03 11.75
N SER A 165 8.94 -2.91 12.08
CA SER A 165 8.47 -2.90 13.46
C SER A 165 8.74 -4.22 14.18
N LEU A 166 8.52 -5.36 13.52
CA LEU A 166 8.82 -6.67 14.11
C LEU A 166 10.31 -6.82 14.44
N ASN A 167 11.19 -6.41 13.51
CA ASN A 167 12.63 -6.48 13.73
C ASN A 167 13.08 -5.63 14.92
N GLN A 168 12.57 -4.40 15.02
CA GLN A 168 13.00 -3.46 16.05
C GLN A 168 12.26 -3.68 17.37
N SER A 169 10.91 -3.74 17.34
CA SER A 169 10.12 -3.72 18.58
C SER A 169 10.26 -5.00 19.39
N ALA A 170 10.21 -6.18 18.76
CA ALA A 170 10.28 -7.44 19.49
C ALA A 170 11.60 -7.58 20.26
N THR A 171 12.72 -7.31 19.59
CA THR A 171 14.05 -7.32 20.19
C THR A 171 14.16 -6.28 21.29
N GLN A 172 13.74 -5.04 21.03
CA GLN A 172 13.89 -3.91 21.95
C GLN A 172 13.04 -4.06 23.20
N ILE A 173 11.84 -4.63 23.12
CA ILE A 173 11.03 -4.95 24.30
C ILE A 173 11.79 -5.91 25.21
N ILE A 174 12.25 -7.05 24.66
CA ILE A 174 12.95 -8.09 25.44
C ILE A 174 14.18 -7.52 26.12
N THR A 175 15.04 -6.83 25.36
CA THR A 175 16.28 -6.26 25.90
C THR A 175 16.02 -5.16 26.92
N SER A 176 15.04 -4.27 26.68
CA SER A 176 14.69 -3.19 27.60
C SER A 176 14.16 -3.72 28.93
N PHE A 177 13.22 -4.66 28.92
CA PHE A 177 12.70 -5.27 30.15
C PHE A 177 13.81 -6.01 30.93
N THR A 178 14.62 -6.81 30.23
CA THR A 178 15.74 -7.53 30.83
C THR A 178 16.74 -6.56 31.43
N THR A 179 17.05 -5.44 30.73
CA THR A 179 17.98 -4.40 31.24
C THR A 179 17.41 -3.71 32.47
N ILE A 180 16.13 -3.26 32.44
CA ILE A 180 15.52 -2.57 33.59
C ILE A 180 15.56 -3.47 34.82
N ILE A 181 15.11 -4.72 34.71
CA ILE A 181 15.08 -5.66 35.84
C ILE A 181 16.50 -6.00 36.32
N GLY A 182 17.39 -6.35 35.40
CA GLY A 182 18.74 -6.76 35.73
C GLY A 182 19.58 -5.63 36.32
N VAL A 183 19.50 -4.41 35.76
CA VAL A 183 20.17 -3.23 36.30
C VAL A 183 19.64 -2.88 37.70
N LEU A 184 18.30 -2.95 37.90
CA LEU A 184 17.72 -2.71 39.23
C LEU A 184 18.23 -3.70 40.28
N ILE A 185 18.32 -5.00 39.96
CA ILE A 185 18.89 -6.03 40.82
C ILE A 185 20.34 -5.69 41.15
N MET A 186 21.14 -5.32 40.14
CA MET A 186 22.55 -4.96 40.34
C MET A 186 22.73 -3.71 41.22
N MET A 187 21.89 -2.68 41.02
CA MET A 187 21.91 -1.46 41.84
C MET A 187 21.56 -1.77 43.30
N LEU A 188 20.51 -2.56 43.53
CA LEU A 188 20.12 -3.01 44.89
C LEU A 188 21.21 -3.86 45.55
N SER A 189 21.96 -4.65 44.79
CA SER A 189 23.06 -5.48 45.30
C SER A 189 24.29 -4.66 45.76
N ILE A 190 24.45 -3.43 45.23
CA ILE A 190 25.53 -2.51 45.61
C ILE A 190 25.11 -1.67 46.82
N SER A 191 24.01 -0.93 46.69
CA SER A 191 23.50 -0.09 47.78
C SER A 191 22.02 0.25 47.60
N PRO A 192 21.12 -0.23 48.49
CA PRO A 192 19.71 0.14 48.46
C PRO A 192 19.48 1.64 48.63
N LEU A 193 20.30 2.33 49.41
CA LEU A 193 20.18 3.77 49.64
C LEU A 193 20.51 4.58 48.38
N MET A 194 21.58 4.22 47.66
CA MET A 194 21.92 4.85 46.39
C MET A 194 20.86 4.55 45.32
N THR A 195 20.29 3.35 45.34
CA THR A 195 19.20 2.97 44.42
C THR A 195 17.95 3.81 44.66
N LEU A 196 17.59 4.08 45.92
CA LEU A 196 16.48 4.96 46.25
C LEU A 196 16.68 6.38 45.69
N VAL A 197 17.89 6.94 45.87
CA VAL A 197 18.22 8.27 45.31
C VAL A 197 18.14 8.29 43.78
N ALA A 198 18.65 7.25 43.11
CA ALA A 198 18.54 7.13 41.65
C ALA A 198 17.10 6.99 41.19
N LEU A 199 16.26 6.25 41.91
CA LEU A 199 14.85 6.10 41.57
C LEU A 199 14.04 7.41 41.75
N LEU A 200 14.44 8.30 42.66
CA LEU A 200 13.80 9.63 42.82
C LEU A 200 13.99 10.55 41.60
N ILE A 201 15.00 10.29 40.77
CA ILE A 201 15.22 11.04 39.52
C ILE A 201 14.11 10.77 38.50
N LEU A 202 13.51 9.56 38.49
CA LEU A 202 12.51 9.15 37.55
C LEU A 202 11.23 10.02 37.56
N PRO A 203 10.57 10.23 38.71
CA PRO A 203 9.37 11.07 38.74
C PRO A 203 9.67 12.52 38.35
N ILE A 204 10.86 13.03 38.67
CA ILE A 204 11.27 14.37 38.20
C ILE A 204 11.40 14.41 36.69
N SER A 205 12.09 13.45 36.11
CA SER A 205 12.26 13.31 34.67
C SER A 205 10.90 13.18 33.95
N LEU A 206 10.01 12.30 34.42
CA LEU A 206 8.70 12.08 33.85
C LEU A 206 7.81 13.32 33.94
N GLY A 207 7.87 14.06 35.05
CA GLY A 207 7.14 15.33 35.22
C GLY A 207 7.60 16.40 34.22
N LEU A 208 8.91 16.55 34.03
CA LEU A 208 9.48 17.48 33.04
C LEU A 208 9.13 17.09 31.62
N ILE A 209 9.31 15.81 31.24
CA ILE A 209 8.92 15.29 29.92
C ILE A 209 7.45 15.54 29.66
N SER A 210 6.56 15.19 30.58
CA SER A 210 5.12 15.38 30.43
C SER A 210 4.76 16.86 30.19
N THR A 211 5.43 17.78 30.89
CA THR A 211 5.20 19.22 30.74
C THR A 211 5.65 19.72 29.35
N ILE A 212 6.82 19.29 28.88
CA ILE A 212 7.35 19.64 27.56
C ILE A 212 6.44 19.07 26.47
N VAL A 213 6.08 17.78 26.56
CA VAL A 213 5.22 17.10 25.57
C VAL A 213 3.86 17.79 25.46
N LYS A 214 3.21 18.10 26.61
CA LYS A 214 1.91 18.81 26.59
C LYS A 214 1.99 20.16 25.89
N ARG A 215 3.09 20.91 26.06
CA ARG A 215 3.29 22.20 25.40
C ARG A 215 3.62 22.07 23.92
N SER A 216 4.45 21.10 23.57
CA SER A 216 4.85 20.83 22.18
C SER A 216 3.68 20.29 21.33
N GLN A 217 2.82 19.46 21.91
CA GLN A 217 1.77 18.72 21.18
C GLN A 217 0.82 19.62 20.39
N ARG A 218 0.44 20.78 20.95
CA ARG A 218 -0.41 21.76 20.23
C ARG A 218 0.28 22.29 18.98
N HIS A 219 1.55 22.64 19.08
CA HIS A 219 2.32 23.16 17.95
C HIS A 219 2.62 22.08 16.93
N PHE A 220 2.88 20.85 17.38
CA PHE A 220 3.05 19.71 16.51
C PHE A 220 1.79 19.40 15.70
N LYS A 221 0.60 19.43 16.32
CA LYS A 221 -0.67 19.26 15.63
C LYS A 221 -0.87 20.33 14.54
N ASN A 222 -0.66 21.60 14.87
CA ASN A 222 -0.76 22.67 13.91
C ASN A 222 0.27 22.52 12.78
N GLN A 223 1.51 22.13 13.09
CA GLN A 223 2.54 21.86 12.08
C GLN A 223 2.07 20.79 11.09
N GLN A 224 1.49 19.68 11.56
CA GLN A 224 0.98 18.62 10.68
C GLN A 224 -0.21 19.09 9.83
N GLU A 225 -1.14 19.86 10.42
CA GLU A 225 -2.30 20.41 9.74
C GLU A 225 -1.87 21.36 8.61
N TYR A 226 -1.00 22.33 8.90
CA TYR A 226 -0.53 23.29 7.90
C TYR A 226 0.44 22.68 6.88
N LEU A 227 1.20 21.64 7.24
CA LEU A 227 1.96 20.85 6.27
C LEU A 227 1.03 20.17 5.25
N GLY A 228 -0.12 19.67 5.71
CA GLY A 228 -1.16 19.13 4.83
C GLY A 228 -1.73 20.20 3.89
N HIS A 229 -2.01 21.40 4.39
CA HIS A 229 -2.49 22.52 3.56
C HIS A 229 -1.46 22.94 2.50
N VAL A 230 -0.19 23.11 2.89
CA VAL A 230 0.90 23.43 1.95
C VAL A 230 1.03 22.37 0.87
N ASN A 231 1.03 21.08 1.24
CA ASN A 231 1.14 19.99 0.27
C ASN A 231 -0.07 19.98 -0.69
N GLY A 232 -1.30 20.13 -0.17
CA GLY A 232 -2.51 20.21 -0.99
C GLY A 232 -2.49 21.38 -1.96
N GLN A 233 -2.04 22.55 -1.50
CA GLN A 233 -1.90 23.74 -2.35
C GLN A 233 -0.85 23.54 -3.46
N VAL A 234 0.30 22.92 -3.12
CA VAL A 234 1.34 22.61 -4.11
C VAL A 234 0.81 21.62 -5.16
N GLU A 235 0.09 20.57 -4.74
CA GLU A 235 -0.51 19.58 -5.64
C GLU A 235 -1.54 20.23 -6.57
N GLU A 236 -2.44 21.08 -6.02
CA GLU A 236 -3.47 21.79 -6.79
C GLU A 236 -2.84 22.73 -7.82
N VAL A 237 -1.89 23.56 -7.37
CA VAL A 237 -1.22 24.56 -8.24
C VAL A 237 -0.35 23.89 -9.30
N TYR A 238 0.36 22.82 -8.94
CA TYR A 238 1.18 22.07 -9.90
C TYR A 238 0.31 21.35 -10.93
N GLY A 239 -0.78 20.70 -10.51
CA GLY A 239 -1.75 20.07 -11.41
C GLY A 239 -2.47 21.06 -12.31
N GLY A 240 -2.79 22.24 -11.77
CA GLY A 240 -3.45 23.35 -12.49
C GLY A 240 -2.50 24.39 -13.10
N HIS A 241 -1.18 24.12 -13.20
CA HIS A 241 -0.18 25.14 -13.55
C HIS A 241 -0.46 25.87 -14.87
N ASN A 242 -0.93 25.14 -15.89
CA ASN A 242 -1.31 25.73 -17.18
C ASN A 242 -2.45 26.75 -17.03
N ILE A 243 -3.38 26.52 -16.12
CA ILE A 243 -4.51 27.44 -15.85
C ILE A 243 -4.01 28.66 -15.12
N VAL A 244 -3.15 28.49 -14.09
CA VAL A 244 -2.52 29.61 -13.38
C VAL A 244 -1.80 30.53 -14.37
N LYS A 245 -1.01 29.96 -15.30
CA LYS A 245 -0.32 30.68 -16.37
C LYS A 245 -1.28 31.39 -17.33
N ALA A 246 -2.31 30.68 -17.79
CA ALA A 246 -3.28 31.22 -18.76
C ALA A 246 -4.05 32.45 -18.21
N PHE A 247 -4.26 32.47 -16.89
CA PHE A 247 -4.98 33.57 -16.23
C PHE A 247 -4.06 34.58 -15.50
N ASN A 248 -2.73 34.46 -15.60
CA ASN A 248 -1.72 35.34 -14.97
C ASN A 248 -1.95 35.48 -13.45
N LYS A 249 -2.17 34.34 -12.77
CA LYS A 249 -2.49 34.27 -11.34
C LYS A 249 -1.31 33.86 -10.44
N GLU A 250 -0.08 33.89 -10.95
CA GLU A 250 1.12 33.47 -10.21
C GLU A 250 1.33 34.27 -8.93
N ALA A 251 1.13 35.60 -8.98
CA ALA A 251 1.32 36.45 -7.82
C ALA A 251 0.31 36.15 -6.69
N ASP A 252 -0.95 35.90 -7.06
CA ASP A 252 -2.00 35.56 -6.11
C ASP A 252 -1.71 34.21 -5.42
N VAL A 253 -1.31 33.22 -6.20
CA VAL A 253 -0.96 31.88 -5.71
C VAL A 253 0.27 31.91 -4.79
N ILE A 254 1.32 32.67 -5.15
CA ILE A 254 2.52 32.83 -4.30
C ILE A 254 2.14 33.49 -2.98
N LYS A 255 1.30 34.52 -3.00
CA LYS A 255 0.86 35.20 -1.78
C LYS A 255 0.10 34.25 -0.84
N GLU A 256 -0.82 33.46 -1.36
CA GLU A 256 -1.58 32.48 -0.57
C GLU A 256 -0.66 31.39 0.00
N PHE A 257 0.33 30.93 -0.79
CA PHE A 257 1.35 30.02 -0.33
C PHE A 257 2.17 30.61 0.82
N ASP A 258 2.63 31.84 0.70
CA ASP A 258 3.44 32.51 1.72
C ASP A 258 2.67 32.67 3.03
N GLU A 259 1.39 33.01 2.98
CA GLU A 259 0.52 33.11 4.17
C GLU A 259 0.41 31.76 4.90
N THR A 260 0.18 30.67 4.16
CA THR A 260 0.07 29.32 4.71
C THR A 260 1.42 28.81 5.23
N ASN A 261 2.50 29.08 4.50
CA ASN A 261 3.86 28.68 4.84
C ASN A 261 4.39 29.43 6.07
N GLU A 262 4.03 30.70 6.27
CA GLU A 262 4.39 31.45 7.49
C GLU A 262 3.77 30.82 8.74
N ILE A 263 2.51 30.38 8.68
CA ILE A 263 1.86 29.69 9.81
C ILE A 263 2.53 28.33 10.06
N LEU A 264 2.87 27.60 8.99
CA LEU A 264 3.65 26.36 9.09
C LEU A 264 5.00 26.61 9.75
N TYR A 265 5.74 27.64 9.31
CA TYR A 265 7.03 28.03 9.88
C TYR A 265 6.93 28.29 11.38
N GLN A 266 5.99 29.13 11.82
CA GLN A 266 5.81 29.48 13.23
C GLN A 266 5.45 28.25 14.08
N SER A 267 4.62 27.36 13.55
CA SER A 267 4.22 26.14 14.23
C SER A 267 5.37 25.13 14.31
N ALA A 268 6.10 24.95 13.22
CA ALA A 268 7.24 24.06 13.13
C ALA A 268 8.40 24.54 14.04
N TRP A 269 8.72 25.84 14.01
CA TRP A 269 9.76 26.40 14.86
C TRP A 269 9.48 26.14 16.35
N LYS A 270 8.25 26.44 16.83
CA LYS A 270 7.86 26.19 18.22
C LYS A 270 7.84 24.72 18.57
N SER A 271 7.33 23.88 17.69
CA SER A 271 7.32 22.43 17.84
C SER A 271 8.73 21.86 18.00
N GLN A 272 9.64 22.24 17.10
CA GLN A 272 11.05 21.80 17.13
C GLN A 272 11.82 22.37 18.32
N PHE A 273 11.58 23.62 18.71
CA PHE A 273 12.19 24.20 19.89
C PHE A 273 11.85 23.43 21.16
N PHE A 274 10.56 23.18 21.43
CA PHE A 274 10.14 22.43 22.60
C PHE A 274 10.64 20.96 22.55
N SER A 275 10.54 20.32 21.40
CA SER A 275 11.02 18.94 21.23
C SER A 275 12.55 18.85 21.39
N GLY A 276 13.27 19.83 20.82
CA GLY A 276 14.74 19.90 20.91
C GLY A 276 15.25 20.17 22.33
N MET A 277 14.49 20.85 23.17
CA MET A 277 14.84 21.06 24.58
C MET A 277 14.80 19.78 25.42
N MET A 278 14.11 18.74 24.96
CA MET A 278 13.93 17.52 25.75
C MET A 278 15.27 16.83 26.08
N MET A 279 16.16 16.69 25.09
CA MET A 279 17.47 16.04 25.32
C MET A 279 18.38 16.82 26.27
N PRO A 280 18.60 18.15 26.13
CA PRO A 280 19.38 18.95 27.09
C PRO A 280 18.83 18.89 28.52
N ILE A 281 17.50 18.97 28.67
CA ILE A 281 16.87 18.90 30.00
C ILE A 281 17.06 17.53 30.62
N MET A 282 16.89 16.46 29.85
CA MET A 282 17.14 15.10 30.33
C MET A 282 18.60 14.86 30.70
N GLN A 283 19.54 15.39 29.93
CA GLN A 283 20.97 15.37 30.29
C GLN A 283 21.25 16.14 31.58
N PHE A 284 20.65 17.32 31.75
CA PHE A 284 20.80 18.11 32.96
C PHE A 284 20.32 17.34 34.21
N VAL A 285 19.09 16.75 34.12
CA VAL A 285 18.54 15.94 35.22
C VAL A 285 19.40 14.71 35.49
N GLY A 286 19.88 14.04 34.42
CA GLY A 286 20.81 12.91 34.55
C GLY A 286 22.13 13.28 35.22
N ASN A 287 22.67 14.45 34.89
CA ASN A 287 23.89 14.97 35.52
C ASN A 287 23.68 15.36 37.01
N LEU A 288 22.51 15.90 37.36
CA LEU A 288 22.18 16.11 38.79
C LEU A 288 22.13 14.79 39.55
N GLY A 289 21.55 13.76 38.94
CA GLY A 289 21.55 12.41 39.49
C GLY A 289 22.95 11.83 39.65
N TYR A 290 23.79 12.03 38.64
CA TYR A 290 25.22 11.66 38.73
C TYR A 290 25.92 12.32 39.92
N VAL A 291 25.74 13.64 40.12
CA VAL A 291 26.32 14.38 41.24
C VAL A 291 25.81 13.82 42.58
N ALA A 292 24.50 13.61 42.72
CA ALA A 292 23.90 13.06 43.93
C ALA A 292 24.46 11.67 44.27
N VAL A 293 24.56 10.80 43.25
CA VAL A 293 25.14 9.45 43.40
C VAL A 293 26.63 9.52 43.73
N ALA A 294 27.40 10.43 43.13
CA ALA A 294 28.83 10.58 43.40
C ALA A 294 29.09 11.07 44.85
N ILE A 295 28.31 12.06 45.33
CA ILE A 295 28.42 12.57 46.72
C ILE A 295 28.08 11.47 47.74
N LEU A 296 26.91 10.80 47.53
CA LEU A 296 26.46 9.74 48.43
C LEU A 296 27.41 8.53 48.38
N GLY A 297 27.84 8.14 47.19
CA GLY A 297 28.80 7.04 46.99
C GLY A 297 30.15 7.33 47.63
N GLY A 298 30.69 8.56 47.48
CA GLY A 298 31.90 8.99 48.16
C GLY A 298 31.78 8.92 49.69
N TYR A 299 30.65 9.38 50.25
CA TYR A 299 30.38 9.27 51.69
C TYR A 299 30.35 7.80 52.17
N LEU A 300 29.67 6.91 51.44
CA LEU A 300 29.59 5.49 51.76
C LEU A 300 30.94 4.76 51.59
N ALA A 301 31.74 5.16 50.61
CA ALA A 301 33.11 4.63 50.43
C ALA A 301 34.05 5.04 51.56
N ILE A 302 33.97 6.30 52.05
CA ILE A 302 34.71 6.75 53.24
C ILE A 302 34.33 5.93 54.48
N LYS A 303 33.01 5.60 54.60
CA LYS A 303 32.53 4.70 55.67
C LYS A 303 32.87 3.22 55.44
N LYS A 304 33.55 2.87 54.36
CA LYS A 304 33.90 1.49 53.96
C LYS A 304 32.70 0.56 53.79
N THR A 305 31.51 1.14 53.47
CA THR A 305 30.29 0.38 53.22
C THR A 305 30.25 -0.15 51.79
N ILE A 306 30.88 0.57 50.85
CA ILE A 306 31.04 0.21 49.44
C ILE A 306 32.47 0.47 48.98
N GLU A 307 32.89 -0.12 47.88
CA GLU A 307 34.22 0.09 47.28
C GLU A 307 34.19 1.28 46.29
N VAL A 308 35.37 1.85 45.98
CA VAL A 308 35.46 2.98 45.01
C VAL A 308 34.98 2.56 43.64
N GLY A 309 35.27 1.34 43.21
CA GLY A 309 34.77 0.79 41.94
C GLY A 309 33.25 0.61 41.87
N ASP A 310 32.60 0.45 43.05
CA ASP A 310 31.13 0.38 43.11
C ASP A 310 30.48 1.72 42.73
N ILE A 311 31.12 2.84 43.05
CA ILE A 311 30.64 4.18 42.63
C ILE A 311 30.61 4.27 41.11
N GLN A 312 31.70 3.85 40.46
CA GLN A 312 31.78 3.85 39.00
C GLN A 312 30.74 2.91 38.37
N SER A 313 30.60 1.70 38.91
CA SER A 313 29.60 0.72 38.47
C SER A 313 28.17 1.27 38.59
N PHE A 314 27.88 1.92 39.73
CA PHE A 314 26.56 2.48 40.01
C PHE A 314 26.20 3.63 39.06
N ILE A 315 27.14 4.52 38.77
CA ILE A 315 26.96 5.61 37.79
C ILE A 315 26.60 5.03 36.42
N GLN A 316 27.31 3.98 36.01
CA GLN A 316 27.02 3.30 34.74
C GLN A 316 25.61 2.66 34.76
N TYR A 317 25.22 2.04 35.87
CA TYR A 317 23.89 1.46 36.01
C TYR A 317 22.78 2.50 35.97
N VAL A 318 22.95 3.68 36.57
CA VAL A 318 21.98 4.77 36.48
C VAL A 318 21.77 5.20 35.03
N ARG A 319 22.84 5.30 34.24
CA ARG A 319 22.74 5.61 32.80
C ARG A 319 22.01 4.48 32.03
N ASN A 320 22.39 3.23 32.28
CA ASN A 320 21.79 2.07 31.63
C ASN A 320 20.34 1.81 32.07
N PHE A 321 19.89 2.38 33.19
CA PHE A 321 18.49 2.29 33.65
C PHE A 321 17.56 3.27 32.98
N THR A 322 18.03 4.48 32.68
CA THR A 322 17.18 5.55 32.10
C THR A 322 16.91 5.34 30.62
N GLN A 323 17.87 4.84 29.87
CA GLN A 323 17.77 4.65 28.41
C GLN A 323 16.64 3.68 28.00
N PRO A 324 16.50 2.47 28.58
CA PRO A 324 15.42 1.54 28.22
C PRO A 324 14.02 2.09 28.48
N ILE A 325 13.84 2.98 29.45
CA ILE A 325 12.53 3.58 29.75
C ILE A 325 12.04 4.43 28.57
N THR A 326 12.93 5.24 27.98
CA THR A 326 12.60 6.02 26.76
C THR A 326 12.37 5.10 25.55
N GLN A 327 13.11 4.02 25.45
CA GLN A 327 12.95 3.03 24.38
C GLN A 327 11.59 2.31 24.45
N VAL A 328 11.11 1.93 25.63
CA VAL A 328 9.79 1.31 25.82
C VAL A 328 8.67 2.26 25.37
N ALA A 329 8.80 3.56 25.65
CA ALA A 329 7.83 4.55 25.19
C ALA A 329 7.80 4.67 23.64
N GLN A 330 8.97 4.64 22.99
CA GLN A 330 9.05 4.64 21.51
C GLN A 330 8.45 3.38 20.90
N VAL A 331 8.74 2.22 21.51
CA VAL A 331 8.17 0.93 21.07
C VAL A 331 6.65 0.90 21.20
N ALA A 332 6.07 1.51 22.24
CA ALA A 332 4.63 1.59 22.38
C ALA A 332 3.96 2.32 21.20
N ASN A 333 4.56 3.42 20.73
CA ASN A 333 4.08 4.14 19.55
C ASN A 333 4.26 3.31 18.27
N MET A 334 5.40 2.64 18.13
CA MET A 334 5.68 1.76 16.99
C MET A 334 4.70 0.57 16.92
N LEU A 335 4.38 -0.05 18.08
CA LEU A 335 3.38 -1.12 18.15
C LEU A 335 1.98 -0.65 17.72
N GLN A 336 1.59 0.61 18.01
CA GLN A 336 0.32 1.15 17.53
C GLN A 336 0.30 1.27 15.99
N SER A 337 1.38 1.81 15.40
CA SER A 337 1.51 1.89 13.94
C SER A 337 1.54 0.50 13.29
N THR A 338 2.25 -0.44 13.91
CA THR A 338 2.28 -1.85 13.47
C THR A 338 0.90 -2.48 13.51
N ALA A 339 0.15 -2.25 14.58
CA ALA A 339 -1.21 -2.79 14.71
C ALA A 339 -2.14 -2.19 13.64
N ALA A 340 -2.09 -0.88 13.38
CA ALA A 340 -2.88 -0.25 12.34
C ALA A 340 -2.55 -0.77 10.94
N ALA A 341 -1.26 -0.91 10.60
CA ALA A 341 -0.81 -1.50 9.34
C ALA A 341 -1.24 -2.98 9.21
N SER A 342 -1.06 -3.77 10.29
CA SER A 342 -1.50 -5.16 10.33
C SER A 342 -3.02 -5.30 10.19
N GLU A 343 -3.81 -4.41 10.80
CA GLU A 343 -5.27 -4.41 10.71
C GLU A 343 -5.71 -4.23 9.25
N ARG A 344 -5.14 -3.25 8.52
CA ARG A 344 -5.45 -3.03 7.10
C ARG A 344 -5.05 -4.22 6.22
N VAL A 345 -3.91 -4.85 6.50
CA VAL A 345 -3.48 -6.06 5.80
C VAL A 345 -4.44 -7.22 6.06
N PHE A 346 -4.83 -7.46 7.32
CA PHE A 346 -5.74 -8.56 7.66
C PHE A 346 -7.18 -8.28 7.21
N GLU A 347 -7.67 -7.04 7.27
CA GLU A 347 -8.95 -6.65 6.66
C GLU A 347 -8.99 -7.04 5.19
N PHE A 348 -7.92 -6.73 4.44
CA PHE A 348 -7.82 -7.11 3.03
C PHE A 348 -7.81 -8.63 2.82
N LEU A 349 -7.02 -9.37 3.64
CA LEU A 349 -6.93 -10.83 3.53
C LEU A 349 -8.23 -11.54 3.94
N GLU A 350 -9.09 -10.90 4.73
CA GLU A 350 -10.39 -11.45 5.18
C GLU A 350 -11.57 -10.99 4.31
N GLU A 351 -11.37 -10.06 3.36
CA GLU A 351 -12.43 -9.66 2.42
C GLU A 351 -12.96 -10.87 1.63
N GLU A 352 -14.23 -10.84 1.29
CA GLU A 352 -14.86 -11.89 0.51
C GLU A 352 -14.28 -11.94 -0.93
N GLU A 353 -13.96 -13.13 -1.38
CA GLU A 353 -13.48 -13.39 -2.73
C GLU A 353 -14.66 -13.66 -3.67
N GLU A 354 -14.50 -13.39 -4.98
CA GLU A 354 -15.53 -13.79 -5.93
C GLU A 354 -15.54 -15.30 -6.14
N ASP A 355 -16.73 -15.89 -6.26
CA ASP A 355 -16.89 -17.31 -6.55
C ASP A 355 -16.31 -17.64 -7.93
N GLN A 356 -15.17 -18.30 -7.98
CA GLN A 356 -14.48 -18.67 -9.22
C GLN A 356 -15.11 -19.89 -9.92
N PHE A 357 -15.68 -20.80 -9.14
CA PHE A 357 -16.15 -22.10 -9.60
C PHE A 357 -17.65 -22.27 -9.36
N ALA A 358 -18.35 -22.74 -10.40
CA ALA A 358 -19.76 -23.14 -10.29
C ALA A 358 -19.85 -24.53 -9.61
N GLN A 359 -20.97 -24.80 -8.95
CA GLN A 359 -21.20 -26.12 -8.32
C GLN A 359 -21.25 -27.27 -9.33
N ASN A 360 -21.89 -27.02 -10.48
CA ASN A 360 -21.98 -27.96 -11.61
C ASN A 360 -21.58 -27.20 -12.89
N PRO A 361 -20.29 -27.04 -13.18
CA PRO A 361 -19.84 -26.18 -14.26
C PRO A 361 -20.24 -26.72 -15.63
N VAL A 362 -20.82 -25.84 -16.45
CA VAL A 362 -21.08 -26.08 -17.87
C VAL A 362 -19.80 -25.84 -18.65
N SER A 363 -19.46 -26.75 -19.57
CA SER A 363 -18.31 -26.56 -20.45
C SER A 363 -18.60 -25.46 -21.49
N VAL A 364 -17.59 -24.64 -21.76
CA VAL A 364 -17.64 -23.62 -22.84
C VAL A 364 -17.34 -24.21 -24.21
N GLU A 365 -16.94 -25.49 -24.29
CA GLU A 365 -16.67 -26.16 -25.55
C GLU A 365 -17.97 -26.41 -26.33
N GLY A 366 -17.96 -26.03 -27.61
CA GLY A 366 -19.12 -26.24 -28.51
C GLY A 366 -20.20 -25.15 -28.43
N LEU A 367 -20.07 -24.17 -27.53
CA LEU A 367 -20.98 -23.04 -27.46
C LEU A 367 -20.84 -22.15 -28.72
N GLU A 368 -21.95 -21.63 -29.19
CA GLU A 368 -22.04 -20.80 -30.42
C GLU A 368 -21.94 -19.31 -30.12
N GLY A 369 -22.35 -18.88 -28.92
CA GLY A 369 -22.34 -17.48 -28.50
C GLY A 369 -23.65 -16.73 -28.75
N ASN A 370 -24.80 -17.43 -28.68
CA ASN A 370 -26.10 -16.79 -28.56
C ASN A 370 -26.22 -16.22 -27.14
N VAL A 371 -26.69 -14.98 -27.01
CA VAL A 371 -26.82 -14.31 -25.70
C VAL A 371 -28.28 -13.89 -25.49
N GLU A 372 -28.84 -14.25 -24.35
CA GLU A 372 -30.17 -13.82 -23.94
C GLU A 372 -30.12 -13.10 -22.60
N PHE A 373 -30.68 -11.90 -22.55
CA PHE A 373 -30.92 -11.15 -21.32
C PHE A 373 -32.40 -11.37 -20.96
N ASP A 374 -32.62 -12.03 -19.83
CA ASP A 374 -33.94 -12.40 -19.37
C ASP A 374 -34.30 -11.55 -18.14
N HIS A 375 -35.03 -10.45 -18.37
CA HIS A 375 -35.53 -9.51 -17.37
C HIS A 375 -34.47 -9.10 -16.34
N VAL A 376 -33.28 -8.70 -16.79
CA VAL A 376 -32.13 -8.42 -15.94
C VAL A 376 -32.37 -7.16 -15.13
N HIS A 377 -32.20 -7.30 -13.78
CA HIS A 377 -32.22 -6.20 -12.84
C HIS A 377 -30.88 -6.10 -12.13
N PHE A 378 -30.35 -4.88 -12.01
CA PHE A 378 -29.07 -4.66 -11.33
C PHE A 378 -28.91 -3.26 -10.75
N GLY A 379 -28.28 -3.20 -9.57
CA GLY A 379 -27.75 -1.98 -8.96
C GLY A 379 -26.47 -2.29 -8.20
N TYR A 380 -25.50 -1.37 -8.26
CA TYR A 380 -24.24 -1.51 -7.50
C TYR A 380 -24.47 -1.48 -5.98
N ASN A 381 -25.51 -0.76 -5.55
CA ASN A 381 -25.96 -0.68 -4.17
C ASN A 381 -27.44 -1.03 -4.12
N ALA A 382 -27.89 -1.58 -3.00
CA ALA A 382 -29.30 -1.95 -2.80
C ALA A 382 -30.29 -0.78 -2.97
N ASP A 383 -29.84 0.45 -2.70
CA ASP A 383 -30.68 1.65 -2.72
C ASP A 383 -30.81 2.30 -4.13
N LYS A 384 -30.00 1.87 -5.10
CA LYS A 384 -29.97 2.49 -6.44
C LYS A 384 -29.92 1.44 -7.53
N ILE A 385 -31.06 1.18 -8.14
CA ILE A 385 -31.17 0.35 -9.36
C ILE A 385 -30.62 1.14 -10.55
N ILE A 386 -29.79 0.51 -11.36
CA ILE A 386 -29.17 1.07 -12.58
C ILE A 386 -29.77 0.42 -13.83
N ILE A 387 -30.09 -0.86 -13.77
CA ILE A 387 -30.77 -1.63 -14.82
C ILE A 387 -32.07 -2.10 -14.21
N ASN A 388 -33.22 -1.65 -14.78
CA ASN A 388 -34.53 -1.90 -14.18
C ASN A 388 -35.17 -3.17 -14.74
N ASP A 389 -35.22 -3.32 -16.08
CA ASP A 389 -35.77 -4.50 -16.77
C ASP A 389 -35.15 -4.61 -18.17
N PHE A 390 -33.99 -5.23 -18.26
CA PHE A 390 -33.28 -5.34 -19.52
C PHE A 390 -33.50 -6.72 -20.13
N SER A 391 -34.25 -6.76 -21.26
CA SER A 391 -34.58 -7.99 -21.98
C SER A 391 -34.20 -7.87 -23.46
N ALA A 392 -33.34 -8.77 -23.95
CA ALA A 392 -32.92 -8.84 -25.33
C ALA A 392 -32.45 -10.24 -25.72
N LYS A 393 -32.67 -10.63 -26.99
CA LYS A 393 -32.15 -11.89 -27.54
C LYS A 393 -31.23 -11.61 -28.71
N VAL A 394 -30.02 -12.13 -28.63
CA VAL A 394 -28.97 -11.94 -29.62
C VAL A 394 -28.52 -13.29 -30.15
N LYS A 395 -28.49 -13.42 -31.48
CA LYS A 395 -28.05 -14.65 -32.14
C LYS A 395 -26.57 -14.60 -32.47
N GLN A 396 -25.96 -15.77 -32.59
CA GLN A 396 -24.59 -15.94 -33.03
C GLN A 396 -24.28 -15.08 -34.28
N GLY A 397 -23.15 -14.39 -34.25
CA GLY A 397 -22.62 -13.61 -35.36
C GLY A 397 -23.29 -12.26 -35.59
N GLN A 398 -24.32 -11.88 -34.83
CA GLN A 398 -24.96 -10.57 -34.93
C GLN A 398 -24.06 -9.46 -34.40
N LYS A 399 -24.17 -8.27 -35.00
CA LYS A 399 -23.61 -7.01 -34.54
C LYS A 399 -24.67 -6.21 -33.80
N ILE A 400 -24.45 -5.98 -32.51
CA ILE A 400 -25.38 -5.29 -31.63
C ILE A 400 -24.83 -3.92 -31.29
N ALA A 401 -25.49 -2.85 -31.65
CA ALA A 401 -25.17 -1.49 -31.22
C ALA A 401 -25.99 -1.12 -29.99
N ILE A 402 -25.29 -0.76 -28.89
CA ILE A 402 -25.92 -0.24 -27.69
C ILE A 402 -25.79 1.29 -27.73
N VAL A 403 -26.91 1.99 -27.84
CA VAL A 403 -26.95 3.46 -27.92
C VAL A 403 -27.78 4.06 -26.80
N GLY A 404 -27.50 5.30 -26.42
CA GLY A 404 -28.23 6.01 -25.38
C GLY A 404 -27.39 7.11 -24.75
N PRO A 405 -27.98 7.99 -23.96
CA PRO A 405 -27.25 9.08 -23.27
C PRO A 405 -26.24 8.56 -22.25
N THR A 406 -25.37 9.45 -21.82
CA THR A 406 -24.44 9.15 -20.70
C THR A 406 -25.24 8.82 -19.45
N GLY A 407 -24.87 7.76 -18.75
CA GLY A 407 -25.61 7.28 -17.56
C GLY A 407 -26.78 6.33 -17.85
N ALA A 408 -27.08 6.01 -19.10
CA ALA A 408 -28.17 5.08 -19.46
C ALA A 408 -27.94 3.61 -19.04
N GLY A 409 -26.74 3.25 -18.52
CA GLY A 409 -26.43 1.88 -18.08
C GLY A 409 -25.62 1.05 -19.08
N LYS A 410 -25.17 1.60 -20.21
CA LYS A 410 -24.44 0.87 -21.27
C LYS A 410 -23.20 0.12 -20.78
N THR A 411 -22.31 0.80 -20.06
CA THR A 411 -21.10 0.19 -19.50
C THR A 411 -21.43 -0.83 -18.39
N THR A 412 -22.53 -0.61 -17.65
CA THR A 412 -23.00 -1.57 -16.64
C THR A 412 -23.42 -2.88 -17.29
N MET A 413 -24.12 -2.83 -18.42
CA MET A 413 -24.49 -4.04 -19.19
C MET A 413 -23.27 -4.86 -19.60
N ILE A 414 -22.21 -4.20 -20.07
CA ILE A 414 -20.94 -4.85 -20.41
C ILE A 414 -20.32 -5.53 -19.19
N LYS A 415 -20.28 -4.83 -18.04
CA LYS A 415 -19.76 -5.40 -16.79
C LYS A 415 -20.55 -6.63 -16.33
N LEU A 416 -21.87 -6.64 -16.54
CA LEU A 416 -22.73 -7.80 -16.23
C LEU A 416 -22.51 -8.96 -17.20
N LEU A 417 -22.41 -8.69 -18.51
CA LEU A 417 -22.15 -9.71 -19.53
C LEU A 417 -20.80 -10.42 -19.31
N MET A 418 -19.76 -9.66 -18.90
CA MET A 418 -18.43 -10.21 -18.52
C MET A 418 -18.44 -10.90 -17.14
N ARG A 419 -19.59 -10.89 -16.47
CA ARG A 419 -19.71 -11.37 -15.09
C ARG A 419 -18.65 -10.78 -14.16
N PHE A 420 -18.37 -9.45 -14.30
CA PHE A 420 -17.63 -8.68 -13.29
C PHE A 420 -18.51 -8.40 -12.07
N TYR A 421 -19.83 -8.43 -12.28
CA TYR A 421 -20.87 -8.38 -11.26
C TYR A 421 -21.92 -9.44 -11.58
N ASP A 422 -22.48 -10.05 -10.56
CA ASP A 422 -23.64 -10.93 -10.72
C ASP A 422 -24.93 -10.09 -10.71
N VAL A 423 -25.91 -10.47 -11.53
CA VAL A 423 -27.22 -9.81 -11.57
C VAL A 423 -27.98 -9.98 -10.25
N ASN A 424 -28.75 -8.98 -9.84
CA ASN A 424 -29.54 -9.03 -8.60
C ASN A 424 -30.75 -9.97 -8.74
N SER A 425 -31.41 -9.98 -9.90
CA SER A 425 -32.51 -10.90 -10.21
C SER A 425 -32.55 -11.24 -11.68
N CYS A 426 -33.20 -12.36 -12.00
CA CYS A 426 -33.31 -12.97 -13.32
C CYS A 426 -31.93 -13.43 -13.86
N ALA A 427 -31.70 -13.48 -15.18
CA ALA A 427 -30.52 -14.14 -15.72
C ALA A 427 -29.98 -13.51 -17.00
N ILE A 428 -28.67 -13.68 -17.21
CA ILE A 428 -28.05 -13.58 -18.53
C ILE A 428 -27.65 -15.01 -18.93
N LEU A 429 -28.09 -15.41 -20.13
CA LEU A 429 -27.88 -16.76 -20.62
C LEU A 429 -26.95 -16.72 -21.85
N ILE A 430 -26.05 -17.70 -21.94
CA ILE A 430 -25.25 -18.00 -23.12
C ILE A 430 -25.66 -19.39 -23.60
N ASP A 431 -26.17 -19.49 -24.83
CA ASP A 431 -26.68 -20.74 -25.42
C ASP A 431 -27.66 -21.48 -24.49
N GLY A 432 -28.52 -20.73 -23.75
CA GLY A 432 -29.52 -21.25 -22.82
C GLY A 432 -29.01 -21.58 -21.43
N HIS A 433 -27.72 -21.42 -21.15
CA HIS A 433 -27.11 -21.66 -19.82
C HIS A 433 -26.87 -20.35 -19.10
N ASN A 434 -27.20 -20.29 -17.79
CA ASN A 434 -26.99 -19.09 -16.98
C ASN A 434 -25.48 -18.81 -16.81
N LEU A 435 -25.09 -17.52 -16.85
CA LEU A 435 -23.69 -17.13 -16.60
C LEU A 435 -23.15 -17.68 -15.27
N LYS A 436 -24.01 -17.89 -14.27
CA LYS A 436 -23.64 -18.44 -12.96
C LYS A 436 -23.25 -19.92 -13.01
N ASP A 437 -23.67 -20.64 -14.05
CA ASP A 437 -23.39 -22.07 -14.23
C ASP A 437 -22.00 -22.34 -14.82
N PHE A 438 -21.28 -21.31 -15.22
CA PHE A 438 -19.92 -21.42 -15.75
C PHE A 438 -18.87 -21.12 -14.70
N ASN A 439 -17.70 -21.75 -14.81
CA ASN A 439 -16.49 -21.28 -14.16
C ASN A 439 -16.12 -19.90 -14.73
N ARG A 440 -15.83 -18.91 -13.87
CA ARG A 440 -15.57 -17.52 -14.34
C ARG A 440 -14.41 -17.43 -15.32
N GLY A 441 -13.33 -18.19 -15.08
CA GLY A 441 -12.16 -18.21 -15.96
C GLY A 441 -12.48 -18.73 -17.36
N GLU A 442 -13.22 -19.84 -17.45
CA GLU A 442 -13.63 -20.43 -18.72
C GLU A 442 -14.64 -19.55 -19.45
N LEU A 443 -15.62 -19.00 -18.72
CA LEU A 443 -16.58 -18.04 -19.26
C LEU A 443 -15.87 -16.84 -19.91
N ARG A 444 -14.90 -16.23 -19.21
CA ARG A 444 -14.18 -15.05 -19.70
C ARG A 444 -13.30 -15.33 -20.93
N GLN A 445 -12.89 -16.59 -21.17
CA GLN A 445 -12.20 -16.98 -22.41
C GLN A 445 -13.08 -16.88 -23.66
N MET A 446 -14.42 -16.93 -23.50
CA MET A 446 -15.33 -16.72 -24.63
C MET A 446 -15.38 -15.27 -25.11
N PHE A 447 -14.92 -14.32 -24.29
CA PHE A 447 -15.03 -12.89 -24.55
C PHE A 447 -13.70 -12.28 -24.99
N GLY A 448 -13.76 -11.42 -26.00
CA GLY A 448 -12.71 -10.48 -26.35
C GLY A 448 -13.16 -9.06 -26.10
N MET A 449 -12.29 -8.22 -25.56
CA MET A 449 -12.64 -6.85 -25.21
C MET A 449 -11.66 -5.84 -25.79
N VAL A 450 -12.21 -4.81 -26.46
CA VAL A 450 -11.45 -3.62 -26.88
C VAL A 450 -12.13 -2.41 -26.26
N LEU A 451 -11.47 -1.84 -25.25
CA LEU A 451 -11.98 -0.71 -24.46
C LEU A 451 -11.55 0.63 -25.06
N GLN A 452 -12.27 1.69 -24.69
CA GLN A 452 -11.91 3.08 -24.96
C GLN A 452 -10.54 3.43 -24.40
N ASP A 453 -10.32 3.13 -23.12
CA ASP A 453 -9.03 3.29 -22.47
C ASP A 453 -8.15 2.07 -22.74
N THR A 454 -7.29 2.21 -23.74
CA THR A 454 -6.39 1.15 -24.18
C THR A 454 -5.24 0.97 -23.17
N TRP A 455 -5.15 -0.22 -22.57
CA TRP A 455 -4.07 -0.57 -21.65
C TRP A 455 -3.05 -1.51 -22.33
N LEU A 456 -1.78 -1.09 -22.28
CA LEU A 456 -0.63 -1.90 -22.70
C LEU A 456 0.33 -2.04 -21.53
N PHE A 457 0.87 -3.25 -21.34
CA PHE A 457 1.84 -3.53 -20.29
C PHE A 457 3.24 -3.05 -20.69
N HIS A 458 4.05 -2.71 -19.70
CA HIS A 458 5.48 -2.57 -19.91
C HIS A 458 6.06 -3.89 -20.46
N GLY A 459 6.83 -3.81 -21.54
CA GLY A 459 7.38 -4.97 -22.26
C GLY A 459 7.33 -4.77 -23.76
N SER A 460 7.70 -5.81 -24.53
CA SER A 460 7.75 -5.71 -25.97
C SER A 460 6.35 -5.62 -26.61
N ILE A 461 6.28 -5.06 -27.81
CA ILE A 461 5.06 -5.04 -28.62
C ILE A 461 4.55 -6.48 -28.86
N LYS A 462 5.48 -7.41 -29.13
CA LYS A 462 5.17 -8.83 -29.32
C LYS A 462 4.49 -9.45 -28.11
N GLU A 463 5.01 -9.23 -26.90
CA GLU A 463 4.43 -9.73 -25.66
C GLU A 463 3.06 -9.11 -25.39
N ASN A 464 2.89 -7.83 -25.69
CA ASN A 464 1.60 -7.15 -25.56
C ASN A 464 0.53 -7.74 -26.47
N ILE A 465 0.85 -8.14 -27.71
CA ILE A 465 -0.09 -8.82 -28.58
C ILE A 465 -0.31 -10.26 -28.12
N ARG A 466 0.77 -10.99 -27.75
CA ARG A 466 0.74 -12.37 -27.26
C ARG A 466 -0.06 -12.53 -25.96
N TYR A 467 -0.30 -11.43 -25.22
CA TYR A 467 -1.14 -11.46 -24.04
C TYR A 467 -2.56 -12.00 -24.30
N GLY A 468 -3.06 -11.91 -25.52
CA GLY A 468 -4.35 -12.52 -25.92
C GLY A 468 -4.34 -14.04 -25.95
N LYS A 469 -3.17 -14.67 -26.26
CA LYS A 469 -2.95 -16.11 -26.30
C LYS A 469 -1.46 -16.37 -25.99
N LEU A 470 -1.16 -16.74 -24.73
CA LEU A 470 0.22 -16.79 -24.22
C LEU A 470 1.11 -17.85 -24.91
N ASP A 471 0.51 -18.91 -25.43
CA ASP A 471 1.17 -20.01 -26.17
C ASP A 471 1.27 -19.77 -27.68
N ALA A 472 0.86 -18.59 -28.17
CA ALA A 472 0.91 -18.24 -29.59
C ALA A 472 2.36 -18.15 -30.09
N THR A 473 2.59 -18.64 -31.31
CA THR A 473 3.88 -18.52 -31.99
C THR A 473 4.13 -17.08 -32.48
N ASP A 474 5.37 -16.76 -32.84
CA ASP A 474 5.72 -15.46 -33.40
C ASP A 474 4.98 -15.19 -34.74
N GLU A 475 4.76 -16.24 -35.52
CA GLU A 475 4.00 -16.18 -36.77
C GLU A 475 2.54 -15.81 -36.54
N GLU A 476 1.87 -16.45 -35.55
CA GLU A 476 0.49 -16.13 -35.17
C GLU A 476 0.36 -14.66 -34.71
N VAL A 477 1.34 -14.17 -33.92
CA VAL A 477 1.39 -12.76 -33.48
C VAL A 477 1.50 -11.82 -34.69
N ILE A 478 2.36 -12.13 -35.67
CA ILE A 478 2.55 -11.33 -36.89
C ILE A 478 1.28 -11.34 -37.75
N GLU A 479 0.61 -12.48 -37.90
CA GLU A 479 -0.66 -12.57 -38.66
C GLU A 479 -1.78 -11.78 -37.98
N ALA A 480 -1.91 -11.84 -36.66
CA ALA A 480 -2.84 -11.02 -35.91
C ALA A 480 -2.55 -9.51 -36.10
N ALA A 481 -1.28 -9.11 -36.08
CA ALA A 481 -0.88 -7.72 -36.32
C ALA A 481 -1.15 -7.26 -37.77
N LYS A 482 -1.04 -8.15 -38.77
CA LYS A 482 -1.43 -7.88 -40.17
C LYS A 482 -2.94 -7.68 -40.27
N ALA A 483 -3.73 -8.56 -39.66
CA ALA A 483 -5.18 -8.48 -39.66
C ALA A 483 -5.68 -7.21 -38.95
N ALA A 484 -4.97 -6.74 -37.91
CA ALA A 484 -5.23 -5.48 -37.23
C ALA A 484 -4.65 -4.24 -37.94
N HIS A 485 -4.05 -4.36 -39.11
CA HIS A 485 -3.42 -3.28 -39.86
C HIS A 485 -2.29 -2.52 -39.13
N VAL A 486 -1.66 -3.11 -38.12
CA VAL A 486 -0.58 -2.51 -37.30
C VAL A 486 0.82 -2.99 -37.71
N HIS A 487 0.93 -4.12 -38.41
CA HIS A 487 2.21 -4.73 -38.82
C HIS A 487 3.18 -3.75 -39.50
N ARG A 488 2.71 -2.97 -40.50
CA ARG A 488 3.56 -2.00 -41.21
C ARG A 488 4.12 -0.93 -40.28
N PHE A 489 3.32 -0.46 -39.33
CA PHE A 489 3.78 0.49 -38.31
C PHE A 489 4.89 -0.15 -37.45
N VAL A 490 4.66 -1.36 -36.94
CA VAL A 490 5.64 -2.05 -36.10
C VAL A 490 6.97 -2.24 -36.83
N GLN A 491 6.94 -2.55 -38.14
CA GLN A 491 8.16 -2.67 -38.95
C GLN A 491 8.95 -1.36 -39.13
N THR A 492 8.32 -0.19 -38.94
CA THR A 492 9.01 1.11 -38.99
C THR A 492 9.73 1.48 -37.70
N LEU A 493 9.50 0.72 -36.63
CA LEU A 493 10.12 0.98 -35.33
C LEU A 493 11.55 0.41 -35.28
N PRO A 494 12.46 1.00 -34.49
CA PRO A 494 13.87 0.61 -34.45
C PRO A 494 14.10 -0.88 -34.21
N ASN A 495 13.33 -1.50 -33.30
CA ASN A 495 13.43 -2.93 -32.94
C ASN A 495 12.22 -3.74 -33.38
N GLY A 496 11.34 -3.18 -34.23
CA GLY A 496 10.13 -3.88 -34.70
C GLY A 496 9.27 -4.40 -33.56
N TYR A 497 8.97 -5.69 -33.57
CA TYR A 497 8.16 -6.34 -32.56
C TYR A 497 8.82 -6.44 -31.19
N ASP A 498 10.14 -6.36 -31.11
CA ASP A 498 10.91 -6.41 -29.86
C ASP A 498 11.11 -5.01 -29.24
N MET A 499 10.51 -3.96 -29.83
CA MET A 499 10.50 -2.62 -29.23
C MET A 499 9.75 -2.66 -27.90
N GLU A 500 10.41 -2.18 -26.84
CA GLU A 500 9.81 -2.05 -25.52
C GLU A 500 8.89 -0.83 -25.42
N LEU A 501 7.72 -1.03 -24.89
CA LEU A 501 6.79 0.01 -24.49
C LEU A 501 7.15 0.46 -23.07
N ASN A 502 7.16 1.77 -22.82
CA ASN A 502 7.35 2.29 -21.47
C ASN A 502 6.09 2.07 -20.60
N GLU A 503 6.17 2.35 -19.30
CA GLU A 503 5.10 2.08 -18.33
C GLU A 503 3.75 2.69 -18.72
N GLU A 504 3.74 3.87 -19.37
CA GLU A 504 2.53 4.54 -19.83
C GLU A 504 2.24 4.29 -21.31
N ALA A 505 3.10 3.52 -21.99
CA ALA A 505 3.09 3.34 -23.44
C ALA A 505 3.04 4.69 -24.20
N SER A 506 3.63 5.76 -23.63
CA SER A 506 3.63 7.11 -24.22
C SER A 506 4.52 7.24 -25.46
N ASN A 507 5.34 6.24 -25.73
CA ASN A 507 6.19 6.13 -26.94
C ASN A 507 5.43 5.64 -28.19
N VAL A 508 4.13 5.39 -28.09
CA VAL A 508 3.21 5.09 -29.19
C VAL A 508 1.94 5.95 -29.12
N SER A 509 1.37 6.32 -30.29
CA SER A 509 0.17 7.15 -30.32
C SER A 509 -1.08 6.39 -29.87
N GLN A 510 -2.13 7.11 -29.46
CA GLN A 510 -3.38 6.51 -29.00
C GLN A 510 -4.00 5.57 -30.05
N GLY A 511 -4.00 5.96 -31.33
CA GLY A 511 -4.50 5.09 -32.40
C GLY A 511 -3.64 3.83 -32.62
N GLN A 512 -2.32 3.92 -32.39
CA GLN A 512 -1.43 2.76 -32.44
C GLN A 512 -1.67 1.83 -31.25
N LYS A 513 -1.87 2.35 -30.04
CA LYS A 513 -2.28 1.55 -28.87
C LYS A 513 -3.57 0.78 -29.18
N GLN A 514 -4.56 1.44 -29.77
CA GLN A 514 -5.84 0.80 -30.11
C GLN A 514 -5.67 -0.32 -31.14
N LEU A 515 -4.84 -0.13 -32.18
CA LEU A 515 -4.55 -1.19 -33.15
C LEU A 515 -3.81 -2.38 -32.52
N LEU A 516 -2.92 -2.15 -31.55
CA LEU A 516 -2.26 -3.22 -30.80
C LEU A 516 -3.24 -4.00 -29.91
N THR A 517 -4.19 -3.33 -29.25
CA THR A 517 -5.24 -4.02 -28.48
C THR A 517 -6.21 -4.78 -29.37
N ILE A 518 -6.50 -4.29 -30.58
CA ILE A 518 -7.28 -5.05 -31.59
C ILE A 518 -6.50 -6.29 -32.02
N ALA A 519 -5.18 -6.20 -32.26
CA ALA A 519 -4.34 -7.35 -32.60
C ALA A 519 -4.37 -8.41 -31.48
N ARG A 520 -4.31 -7.98 -30.20
CA ARG A 520 -4.47 -8.85 -29.03
C ARG A 520 -5.81 -9.59 -29.06
N ALA A 521 -6.90 -8.87 -29.34
CA ALA A 521 -8.24 -9.46 -29.42
C ALA A 521 -8.41 -10.42 -30.61
N ILE A 522 -7.80 -10.12 -31.77
CA ILE A 522 -7.78 -11.03 -32.93
C ILE A 522 -7.04 -12.32 -32.61
N LEU A 523 -5.88 -12.23 -31.93
CA LEU A 523 -5.07 -13.39 -31.54
C LEU A 523 -5.78 -14.29 -30.52
N ALA A 524 -6.58 -13.70 -29.64
CA ALA A 524 -7.38 -14.44 -28.64
C ALA A 524 -8.52 -15.26 -29.27
N ASP A 525 -9.00 -14.90 -30.46
CA ASP A 525 -10.08 -15.53 -31.24
C ASP A 525 -11.35 -15.86 -30.42
N PRO A 526 -11.96 -14.88 -29.73
CA PRO A 526 -13.13 -15.10 -28.89
C PRO A 526 -14.41 -15.32 -29.68
N LYS A 527 -15.43 -15.93 -29.06
CA LYS A 527 -16.77 -16.11 -29.65
C LYS A 527 -17.61 -14.84 -29.57
N ILE A 528 -17.48 -14.09 -28.51
CA ILE A 528 -18.23 -12.87 -28.21
C ILE A 528 -17.26 -11.71 -28.07
N LEU A 529 -17.57 -10.60 -28.71
CA LEU A 529 -16.79 -9.37 -28.66
C LEU A 529 -17.52 -8.26 -27.92
N ILE A 530 -16.76 -7.52 -27.15
CA ILE A 530 -17.19 -6.30 -26.48
C ILE A 530 -16.30 -5.16 -26.96
N LEU A 531 -16.92 -4.18 -27.62
CA LEU A 531 -16.21 -3.09 -28.25
C LEU A 531 -16.74 -1.76 -27.71
N ASP A 532 -15.85 -0.96 -27.10
CA ASP A 532 -16.18 0.40 -26.68
C ASP A 532 -15.51 1.40 -27.63
N GLU A 533 -16.34 2.04 -28.46
CA GLU A 533 -15.89 2.83 -29.59
C GLU A 533 -15.71 4.31 -29.20
N ALA A 534 -14.54 4.68 -28.70
CA ALA A 534 -14.15 6.09 -28.54
C ALA A 534 -12.82 6.37 -29.24
N THR A 535 -12.90 7.09 -30.35
CA THR A 535 -11.72 7.50 -31.14
C THR A 535 -11.63 9.03 -31.28
N SER A 536 -12.09 9.77 -30.29
CA SER A 536 -12.17 11.25 -30.31
C SER A 536 -10.82 11.97 -30.46
N SER A 537 -9.69 11.24 -30.42
CA SER A 537 -8.33 11.81 -30.40
C SER A 537 -7.40 11.22 -31.46
N VAL A 538 -7.93 10.63 -32.55
CA VAL A 538 -7.14 9.92 -33.57
C VAL A 538 -7.26 10.63 -34.93
N ASP A 539 -6.16 10.71 -35.69
CA ASP A 539 -6.20 11.25 -37.05
C ASP A 539 -7.04 10.39 -38.00
N THR A 540 -7.64 11.02 -39.01
CA THR A 540 -8.58 10.38 -39.98
C THR A 540 -7.99 9.15 -40.68
N ARG A 541 -6.68 9.14 -40.98
CA ARG A 541 -6.05 8.00 -41.67
C ARG A 541 -5.91 6.79 -40.75
N THR A 542 -5.56 7.01 -39.51
CA THR A 542 -5.49 5.96 -38.48
C THR A 542 -6.88 5.48 -38.11
N GLU A 543 -7.85 6.37 -38.06
CA GLU A 543 -9.28 6.04 -37.88
C GLU A 543 -9.79 5.03 -38.89
N VAL A 544 -9.54 5.25 -40.20
CA VAL A 544 -9.91 4.29 -41.26
C VAL A 544 -9.26 2.91 -41.05
N ARG A 545 -8.01 2.89 -40.54
CA ARG A 545 -7.32 1.61 -40.27
C ARG A 545 -7.97 0.90 -39.07
N ILE A 546 -8.29 1.64 -38.01
CA ILE A 546 -8.99 1.10 -36.84
C ILE A 546 -10.31 0.50 -37.24
N GLN A 547 -11.11 1.22 -38.08
CA GLN A 547 -12.40 0.71 -38.56
C GLN A 547 -12.24 -0.60 -39.34
N LYS A 548 -11.26 -0.68 -40.26
CA LYS A 548 -10.97 -1.92 -40.99
C LYS A 548 -10.53 -3.07 -40.08
N ALA A 549 -9.73 -2.76 -39.07
CA ALA A 549 -9.29 -3.75 -38.08
C ALA A 549 -10.46 -4.26 -37.24
N MET A 550 -11.37 -3.37 -36.84
CA MET A 550 -12.59 -3.72 -36.11
C MET A 550 -13.54 -4.57 -36.98
N ASP A 551 -13.74 -4.22 -38.28
CA ASP A 551 -14.56 -5.01 -39.19
C ASP A 551 -13.98 -6.43 -39.36
N ASN A 552 -12.65 -6.57 -39.47
CA ASN A 552 -12.01 -7.87 -39.51
C ASN A 552 -12.20 -8.66 -38.20
N LEU A 553 -12.07 -7.98 -37.05
CA LEU A 553 -12.26 -8.60 -35.74
C LEU A 553 -13.70 -9.09 -35.53
N MET A 554 -14.71 -8.33 -35.97
CA MET A 554 -16.15 -8.66 -35.81
C MET A 554 -16.64 -9.77 -36.72
N ARG A 555 -15.92 -10.11 -37.79
CA ARG A 555 -16.39 -11.06 -38.79
C ARG A 555 -16.70 -12.44 -38.22
N GLY A 556 -17.94 -12.88 -38.28
CA GLY A 556 -18.41 -14.18 -37.82
C GLY A 556 -18.52 -14.31 -36.29
N ARG A 557 -18.41 -13.22 -35.54
CA ARG A 557 -18.49 -13.20 -34.08
C ARG A 557 -19.68 -12.37 -33.60
N THR A 558 -20.29 -12.79 -32.49
CA THR A 558 -21.32 -11.99 -31.81
C THR A 558 -20.66 -10.76 -31.18
N SER A 559 -21.07 -9.56 -31.57
CA SER A 559 -20.37 -8.33 -31.24
C SER A 559 -21.28 -7.30 -30.58
N PHE A 560 -21.01 -6.97 -29.31
CA PHE A 560 -21.68 -5.89 -28.58
C PHE A 560 -20.82 -4.63 -28.67
N ILE A 561 -21.39 -3.55 -29.21
CA ILE A 561 -20.67 -2.31 -29.48
C ILE A 561 -21.35 -1.16 -28.75
N ILE A 562 -20.63 -0.49 -27.83
CA ILE A 562 -21.08 0.81 -27.34
C ILE A 562 -20.76 1.82 -28.42
N ALA A 563 -21.79 2.11 -29.22
CA ALA A 563 -21.60 2.86 -30.44
C ALA A 563 -21.68 4.38 -30.21
N HIS A 564 -20.60 5.06 -30.59
CA HIS A 564 -20.48 6.52 -30.62
C HIS A 564 -20.37 7.06 -32.06
N ARG A 565 -20.38 6.18 -33.07
CA ARG A 565 -20.26 6.54 -34.48
C ARG A 565 -21.46 6.12 -35.28
N LEU A 566 -21.82 7.00 -36.22
CA LEU A 566 -22.94 6.79 -37.12
C LEU A 566 -22.81 5.53 -37.99
N SER A 567 -21.60 5.28 -38.53
CA SER A 567 -21.35 4.11 -39.39
C SER A 567 -21.61 2.80 -38.66
N THR A 568 -21.10 2.69 -37.43
CA THR A 568 -21.23 1.49 -36.60
C THR A 568 -22.69 1.25 -36.20
N ILE A 569 -23.44 2.31 -35.91
CA ILE A 569 -24.88 2.22 -35.57
C ILE A 569 -25.69 1.76 -36.78
N ARG A 570 -25.42 2.35 -37.95
CA ARG A 570 -26.17 2.05 -39.18
C ARG A 570 -25.96 0.60 -39.66
N ASP A 571 -24.75 0.09 -39.53
CA ASP A 571 -24.35 -1.23 -40.02
C ASP A 571 -24.58 -2.35 -38.97
N ALA A 572 -25.26 -2.06 -37.84
CA ALA A 572 -25.65 -3.02 -36.82
C ALA A 572 -26.91 -3.82 -37.24
N ASP A 573 -26.87 -5.13 -36.94
CA ASP A 573 -28.02 -6.01 -37.17
C ASP A 573 -29.16 -5.74 -36.18
N LEU A 574 -28.79 -5.33 -34.95
CA LEU A 574 -29.70 -4.98 -33.87
C LEU A 574 -29.20 -3.75 -33.12
N ILE A 575 -30.04 -2.76 -32.93
CA ILE A 575 -29.77 -1.58 -32.12
C ILE A 575 -30.64 -1.68 -30.87
N LEU A 576 -29.99 -1.61 -29.70
CA LEU A 576 -30.64 -1.52 -28.40
C LEU A 576 -30.53 -0.08 -27.90
N VAL A 577 -31.65 0.60 -27.82
CA VAL A 577 -31.71 2.01 -27.37
C VAL A 577 -32.02 2.03 -25.88
N MET A 578 -31.03 2.47 -25.09
CA MET A 578 -31.12 2.51 -23.66
C MET A 578 -31.42 3.92 -23.13
N LYS A 579 -32.34 4.00 -22.18
CA LYS A 579 -32.60 5.21 -21.39
C LYS A 579 -32.97 4.82 -19.96
N ASP A 580 -32.37 5.48 -18.99
CA ASP A 580 -32.65 5.30 -17.55
C ASP A 580 -32.65 3.83 -17.09
N GLY A 581 -31.78 3.00 -17.67
CA GLY A 581 -31.60 1.59 -17.28
C GLY A 581 -32.48 0.59 -18.01
N ASP A 582 -33.34 1.03 -18.96
CA ASP A 582 -34.26 0.20 -19.74
C ASP A 582 -33.92 0.23 -21.21
N ILE A 583 -34.32 -0.82 -21.94
CA ILE A 583 -34.42 -0.79 -23.42
C ILE A 583 -35.76 -0.17 -23.77
N ILE A 584 -35.74 1.03 -24.33
CA ILE A 584 -36.95 1.75 -24.75
C ILE A 584 -37.34 1.47 -26.21
N GLU A 585 -36.37 1.16 -27.05
CA GLU A 585 -36.55 0.81 -28.44
C GLU A 585 -35.52 -0.25 -28.86
N GLN A 586 -35.93 -1.18 -29.77
CA GLN A 586 -35.02 -2.15 -30.37
C GLN A 586 -35.44 -2.46 -31.82
N GLY A 587 -34.46 -2.63 -32.70
CA GLY A 587 -34.66 -2.90 -34.11
C GLY A 587 -33.45 -2.57 -34.96
N ASN A 588 -33.57 -2.60 -36.28
CA ASN A 588 -32.51 -2.13 -37.16
C ASN A 588 -32.61 -0.60 -37.40
N HIS A 589 -31.59 -0.03 -38.02
CA HIS A 589 -31.50 1.41 -38.27
C HIS A 589 -32.76 1.98 -39.03
N GLU A 590 -33.20 1.30 -40.10
CA GLU A 590 -34.32 1.78 -40.91
C GLU A 590 -35.65 1.68 -40.16
N GLU A 591 -35.86 0.61 -39.38
CA GLU A 591 -37.04 0.41 -38.57
C GLU A 591 -37.19 1.49 -37.50
N LEU A 592 -36.11 1.76 -36.76
CA LEU A 592 -36.12 2.73 -35.69
C LEU A 592 -36.26 4.18 -36.19
N LEU A 593 -35.71 4.52 -37.37
CA LEU A 593 -35.92 5.82 -37.97
C LEU A 593 -37.40 6.01 -38.40
N LYS A 594 -38.04 4.97 -38.97
CA LYS A 594 -39.46 5.02 -39.37
C LYS A 594 -40.41 5.17 -38.18
N GLN A 595 -40.03 4.66 -37.00
CA GLN A 595 -40.81 4.81 -35.76
C GLN A 595 -40.80 6.27 -35.24
N ASN A 596 -39.85 7.09 -35.69
CA ASN A 596 -39.71 8.50 -35.31
C ASN A 596 -39.72 8.72 -33.78
N GLY A 597 -39.10 7.76 -33.03
CA GLY A 597 -39.02 7.73 -31.60
C GLY A 597 -37.73 8.35 -31.07
N PHE A 598 -37.34 7.94 -29.87
CA PHE A 598 -36.15 8.46 -29.18
C PHE A 598 -34.85 8.23 -29.97
N TYR A 599 -34.74 7.08 -30.66
CA TYR A 599 -33.61 6.83 -31.56
C TYR A 599 -33.52 7.86 -32.69
N ALA A 600 -34.63 8.20 -33.33
CA ALA A 600 -34.65 9.20 -34.40
C ALA A 600 -34.27 10.59 -33.87
N GLU A 601 -34.75 10.97 -32.67
CA GLU A 601 -34.35 12.22 -32.01
C GLU A 601 -32.85 12.24 -31.73
N LEU A 602 -32.29 11.16 -31.14
CA LEU A 602 -30.89 11.02 -30.85
C LEU A 602 -30.03 11.10 -32.13
N TYR A 603 -30.44 10.40 -33.15
CA TYR A 603 -29.79 10.39 -34.45
C TYR A 603 -29.75 11.78 -35.08
N ASN A 604 -30.89 12.47 -35.19
CA ASN A 604 -31.01 13.79 -35.80
C ASN A 604 -30.24 14.84 -34.97
N SER A 605 -30.26 14.76 -33.64
CA SER A 605 -29.55 15.71 -32.77
C SER A 605 -28.03 15.61 -32.84
N GLN A 606 -27.49 14.40 -33.03
CA GLN A 606 -26.04 14.14 -33.03
C GLN A 606 -25.43 14.17 -34.44
N PHE A 607 -26.17 13.79 -35.50
CA PHE A 607 -25.61 13.48 -36.80
C PHE A 607 -26.13 14.31 -37.97
N GLU A 608 -27.33 14.88 -37.90
CA GLU A 608 -27.85 15.72 -38.99
C GLU A 608 -27.20 17.11 -39.10
N LYS A 609 -26.62 17.63 -38.02
CA LYS A 609 -25.92 18.93 -38.03
C LYS A 609 -24.57 18.93 -38.78
N THR A 610 -24.13 17.80 -39.31
CA THR A 610 -22.86 17.68 -40.03
C THR A 610 -23.02 17.76 -41.57
N SER A 611 -24.23 17.96 -42.08
CA SER A 611 -24.52 18.00 -43.51
C SER A 611 -24.98 19.39 -44.02
N ALA A 612 -24.69 20.48 -43.27
CA ALA A 612 -24.96 21.84 -43.74
C ALA A 612 -23.68 22.64 -43.96
#